data_02d390d86c59a20ae77f30cd9be46fcf
#
_entry.id   02d390d86c59a20ae77f30cd9be46fcf
#
_cell.length_a   1.000
_cell.length_b   1.000
_cell.length_c   1.000
_cell.angle_alpha   90.00
_cell.angle_beta   90.00
_cell.angle_gamma   90.00
#
_symmetry.space_group_name_H-M   'P 1'
#
loop_
_entity.id
_entity.type
_entity.pdbx_description
1 polymer ?
#
loop_
_entity_poly.entity_id
_entity_poly.type
_entity_poly.pdbx_seq_one_letter_code
_entity_poly.pdbx_strand_id
1 'polypeptide(L)'
;MSNYKGIKGFQVQTRSSDPIPYAQALEDNPYAGTWASSGGLNTARSGSTGAGIQTAALMAGGYGGSPAAYQALHEQYNGSTWSEETDINTARQRGGTSGTTTAAILFTGRDAPGNLNAVELWNGSSWTETTEVNTARNTVGRLGTTNTAAFSVGGYLPGVSPDVSPANELWNGSSWTETTELNTVRYAMTGGGTSTSGILGGGSTPTMVNNAETWNGSAWSEVSEINTTRAYAAGTGLSTTNAIIFGGEVPSNTAKTESWDGSSWTEVNDLATARGNQLGGAGANNTSALAFGGNDPSGTTTATEEWSFSGLPPSTPAAGYANAIVGDFYYNSSTGQFKNISEDPGSWASGPTLNTARRYVGGAGTKSAALAIAGQNYPSFYSLTEKYDGSSWTEVGDTSTARGRLASGGTQTDAFVAGGNMGPPGNTNSAEKWNGSSWTSMGTINTARGNIAGAGSSTAAIAFGGNPSPAYTEIYDGSSWTETGDLNNGRLALAGNGTSTAGWAAGAGSPGIGFETFGGSSWTEGPTMNTGRAYLSGFGTTTSAIVMGGGSPTGAFTKTALTELFDGTSWTEVGDLGTAIKYQGSSGADSSSGRTFLGSTGGPPDGTAVSTSEEWTKNEFDTKIVTTS
;
A
#
# COMPACT_ATOMS: atom_id res chain seq x y z
N MET A 1 -12.71 43.73 -25.81
CA MET A 1 -11.94 42.72 -26.52
C MET A 1 -10.56 43.26 -26.77
N SER A 2 -9.61 42.98 -25.90
CA SER A 2 -8.20 43.35 -26.04
C SER A 2 -7.51 42.42 -27.04
N ASN A 3 -6.74 43.00 -27.95
CA ASN A 3 -6.10 42.33 -29.06
C ASN A 3 -4.96 41.38 -28.61
N TYR A 4 -5.19 40.09 -28.58
CA TYR A 4 -4.16 39.06 -28.44
C TYR A 4 -3.48 38.73 -29.79
N LYS A 5 -3.02 39.76 -30.53
CA LYS A 5 -2.37 39.58 -31.83
C LYS A 5 -0.90 39.14 -31.79
N GLY A 6 -0.38 38.78 -30.60
CA GLY A 6 1.06 38.49 -30.41
C GLY A 6 1.44 37.01 -30.31
N ILE A 7 0.51 36.11 -30.06
CA ILE A 7 0.81 34.68 -29.83
C ILE A 7 0.66 33.94 -31.17
N LYS A 8 1.74 33.88 -31.96
CA LYS A 8 1.77 33.05 -33.16
C LYS A 8 2.29 31.66 -32.80
N GLY A 9 1.40 30.66 -32.96
CA GLY A 9 1.79 29.25 -32.92
C GLY A 9 1.14 28.40 -31.82
N PHE A 10 0.30 28.96 -30.93
CA PHE A 10 -0.43 28.19 -29.92
C PHE A 10 -1.91 28.08 -30.26
N GLN A 11 -2.44 26.88 -30.27
CA GLN A 11 -3.89 26.69 -30.29
C GLN A 11 -4.39 26.81 -28.84
N VAL A 12 -5.19 27.83 -28.56
CA VAL A 12 -5.88 27.95 -27.26
C VAL A 12 -6.99 26.92 -27.25
N GLN A 13 -6.83 25.89 -26.42
CA GLN A 13 -7.87 24.90 -26.19
C GLN A 13 -9.01 25.51 -25.38
N THR A 14 -10.25 25.15 -25.72
CA THR A 14 -11.40 25.45 -24.89
C THR A 14 -11.73 24.23 -24.03
N ARG A 15 -11.78 24.40 -22.73
CA ARG A 15 -12.12 23.35 -21.75
C ARG A 15 -13.33 23.78 -20.94
N SER A 16 -14.17 22.84 -20.54
CA SER A 16 -15.30 23.11 -19.64
C SER A 16 -14.90 23.08 -18.15
N SER A 17 -13.77 22.50 -17.83
CA SER A 17 -13.21 22.43 -16.48
C SER A 17 -11.70 22.65 -16.52
N ASP A 18 -11.13 23.00 -15.37
CA ASP A 18 -9.69 23.03 -15.21
C ASP A 18 -9.12 21.59 -15.25
N PRO A 19 -7.93 21.37 -15.82
CA PRO A 19 -7.26 20.09 -15.68
C PRO A 19 -6.88 19.87 -14.22
N ILE A 20 -7.05 18.64 -13.76
CA ILE A 20 -6.71 18.22 -12.39
C ILE A 20 -5.34 17.53 -12.45
N PRO A 21 -4.37 17.92 -11.59
CA PRO A 21 -3.11 17.19 -11.45
C PRO A 21 -3.37 15.72 -11.10
N TYR A 22 -2.50 14.84 -11.57
CA TYR A 22 -2.63 13.41 -11.35
C TYR A 22 -2.69 13.03 -9.86
N ALA A 23 -1.82 13.62 -9.03
CA ALA A 23 -1.84 13.40 -7.59
C ALA A 23 -3.19 13.83 -6.95
N GLN A 24 -3.77 14.97 -7.40
CA GLN A 24 -5.08 15.42 -6.94
C GLN A 24 -6.20 14.48 -7.40
N ALA A 25 -6.12 13.95 -8.62
CA ALA A 25 -7.10 12.98 -9.10
C ALA A 25 -7.02 11.65 -8.32
N LEU A 26 -5.85 11.29 -7.81
CA LEU A 26 -5.67 10.17 -6.87
C LEU A 26 -6.29 10.46 -5.49
N GLU A 27 -6.14 11.68 -4.97
CA GLU A 27 -6.76 12.09 -3.70
C GLU A 27 -8.28 12.18 -3.81
N ASP A 28 -8.80 12.68 -4.95
CA ASP A 28 -10.24 12.78 -5.22
C ASP A 28 -10.89 11.40 -5.48
N ASN A 29 -10.13 10.45 -6.01
CA ASN A 29 -10.56 9.07 -6.25
C ASN A 29 -9.38 8.07 -6.12
N PRO A 30 -8.88 7.85 -4.90
CA PRO A 30 -7.67 7.06 -4.65
C PRO A 30 -7.79 5.59 -5.04
N TYR A 31 -9.00 5.13 -5.33
CA TYR A 31 -9.31 3.73 -5.64
C TYR A 31 -9.99 3.55 -7.01
N ALA A 32 -9.67 4.39 -7.96
CA ALA A 32 -10.20 4.30 -9.34
C ALA A 32 -9.62 3.11 -10.09
N GLY A 33 -10.11 1.93 -9.81
CA GLY A 33 -10.01 0.78 -10.69
C GLY A 33 -11.18 0.76 -11.67
N THR A 34 -11.09 -0.05 -12.71
CA THR A 34 -12.18 -0.22 -13.68
C THR A 34 -12.43 -1.68 -14.00
N TRP A 35 -13.70 -2.02 -14.16
CA TRP A 35 -14.11 -3.27 -14.78
C TRP A 35 -14.35 -3.04 -16.27
N ALA A 36 -13.73 -3.86 -17.10
CA ALA A 36 -13.91 -3.84 -18.56
C ALA A 36 -14.47 -5.18 -19.04
N SER A 37 -15.47 -5.14 -19.89
CA SER A 37 -16.01 -6.37 -20.51
C SER A 37 -14.95 -7.06 -21.36
N SER A 38 -14.90 -8.38 -21.28
CA SER A 38 -13.99 -9.22 -22.05
C SER A 38 -14.73 -10.39 -22.72
N GLY A 39 -13.99 -11.31 -23.35
CA GLY A 39 -14.58 -12.47 -24.02
C GLY A 39 -15.41 -13.32 -23.07
N GLY A 40 -16.67 -13.57 -23.41
CA GLY A 40 -17.61 -14.36 -22.61
C GLY A 40 -17.29 -15.85 -22.60
N LEU A 41 -17.76 -16.55 -21.55
CA LEU A 41 -17.77 -18.01 -21.48
C LEU A 41 -18.52 -18.62 -22.68
N ASN A 42 -18.13 -19.84 -23.07
CA ASN A 42 -18.87 -20.56 -24.12
C ASN A 42 -20.25 -21.03 -23.63
N THR A 43 -20.37 -21.37 -22.35
CA THR A 43 -21.64 -21.81 -21.75
C THR A 43 -21.99 -21.00 -20.51
N ALA A 44 -23.20 -20.38 -20.52
CA ALA A 44 -23.73 -19.61 -19.41
C ALA A 44 -23.99 -20.51 -18.18
N ARG A 45 -23.38 -20.20 -17.02
CA ARG A 45 -23.56 -20.97 -15.80
C ARG A 45 -23.20 -20.17 -14.53
N SER A 46 -23.79 -20.59 -13.41
CA SER A 46 -23.54 -20.06 -12.06
C SER A 46 -23.09 -21.17 -11.12
N GLY A 47 -22.75 -20.83 -9.90
CA GLY A 47 -22.26 -21.82 -8.93
C GLY A 47 -20.95 -22.48 -9.35
N SER A 48 -20.25 -21.91 -10.29
CA SER A 48 -18.93 -22.35 -10.75
C SER A 48 -17.83 -21.82 -9.85
N THR A 49 -16.66 -22.38 -9.99
CA THR A 49 -15.48 -21.97 -9.24
C THR A 49 -14.33 -21.75 -10.18
N GLY A 50 -13.43 -20.84 -9.84
CA GLY A 50 -12.29 -20.49 -10.70
C GLY A 50 -10.99 -20.38 -9.95
N ALA A 51 -9.89 -20.48 -10.69
CA ALA A 51 -8.53 -20.28 -10.22
C ALA A 51 -7.67 -19.65 -11.32
N GLY A 52 -6.44 -19.30 -10.98
CA GLY A 52 -5.51 -18.65 -11.90
C GLY A 52 -5.41 -17.15 -11.70
N ILE A 53 -4.92 -16.47 -12.72
CA ILE A 53 -4.74 -15.01 -12.75
C ILE A 53 -5.65 -14.38 -13.80
N GLN A 54 -5.76 -13.06 -13.81
CA GLN A 54 -6.63 -12.32 -14.74
C GLN A 54 -6.45 -12.71 -16.22
N THR A 55 -5.21 -12.91 -16.66
CA THR A 55 -4.89 -13.22 -18.07
C THR A 55 -4.75 -14.72 -18.36
N ALA A 56 -4.90 -15.58 -17.34
CA ALA A 56 -4.80 -17.03 -17.47
C ALA A 56 -5.62 -17.70 -16.35
N ALA A 57 -6.93 -17.84 -16.58
CA ALA A 57 -7.87 -18.38 -15.59
C ALA A 57 -8.50 -19.67 -16.06
N LEU A 58 -8.93 -20.49 -15.11
CA LEU A 58 -9.78 -21.65 -15.37
C LEU A 58 -11.12 -21.51 -14.63
N MET A 59 -12.16 -22.09 -15.21
CA MET A 59 -13.49 -22.24 -14.63
C MET A 59 -13.94 -23.69 -14.73
N ALA A 60 -14.32 -24.31 -13.63
CA ALA A 60 -14.74 -25.71 -13.58
C ALA A 60 -16.12 -25.88 -12.94
N GLY A 61 -16.91 -26.80 -13.51
CA GLY A 61 -18.26 -27.12 -13.04
C GLY A 61 -19.25 -25.97 -13.19
N GLY A 62 -20.27 -25.97 -12.36
CA GLY A 62 -21.35 -24.98 -12.30
C GLY A 62 -22.73 -25.59 -12.51
N TYR A 63 -23.74 -24.71 -12.63
CA TYR A 63 -25.13 -25.05 -12.92
C TYR A 63 -25.66 -24.14 -14.02
N GLY A 64 -26.17 -24.72 -15.08
CA GLY A 64 -26.67 -23.94 -16.23
C GLY A 64 -26.93 -24.82 -17.41
N GLY A 65 -26.92 -24.20 -18.60
CA GLY A 65 -27.25 -24.89 -19.85
C GLY A 65 -28.77 -24.92 -20.14
N SER A 66 -29.16 -25.58 -21.24
CA SER A 66 -30.57 -25.76 -21.63
C SER A 66 -30.77 -27.21 -22.11
N PRO A 67 -31.45 -28.08 -21.31
CA PRO A 67 -32.04 -27.82 -19.97
C PRO A 67 -30.96 -27.57 -18.89
N ALA A 68 -31.33 -26.81 -17.84
CA ALA A 68 -30.40 -26.48 -16.74
C ALA A 68 -30.02 -27.74 -15.94
N ALA A 69 -28.72 -27.96 -15.75
CA ALA A 69 -28.16 -29.12 -15.08
C ALA A 69 -26.83 -28.81 -14.39
N TYR A 70 -26.40 -29.71 -13.52
CA TYR A 70 -25.01 -29.71 -13.03
C TYR A 70 -24.06 -29.97 -14.18
N GLN A 71 -23.02 -29.15 -14.28
CA GLN A 71 -22.09 -29.19 -15.40
C GLN A 71 -20.77 -29.84 -15.01
N ALA A 72 -20.21 -30.60 -15.95
CA ALA A 72 -18.82 -31.07 -15.87
C ALA A 72 -17.85 -30.17 -16.64
N LEU A 73 -18.34 -29.15 -17.32
CA LEU A 73 -17.59 -28.28 -18.22
C LEU A 73 -16.42 -27.61 -17.53
N HIS A 74 -15.28 -27.63 -18.20
CA HIS A 74 -14.08 -26.89 -17.83
C HIS A 74 -13.70 -25.96 -19.00
N GLU A 75 -13.55 -24.69 -18.71
CA GLU A 75 -13.09 -23.69 -19.68
C GLU A 75 -11.86 -22.96 -19.17
N GLN A 76 -10.96 -22.58 -20.08
CA GLN A 76 -9.79 -21.76 -19.77
C GLN A 76 -9.79 -20.44 -20.51
N TYR A 77 -9.37 -19.39 -19.82
CA TYR A 77 -9.23 -18.03 -20.32
C TYR A 77 -7.77 -17.72 -20.63
N ASN A 78 -7.51 -17.13 -21.80
CA ASN A 78 -6.16 -16.83 -22.29
C ASN A 78 -5.81 -15.32 -22.25
N GLY A 79 -6.61 -14.52 -21.57
CA GLY A 79 -6.47 -13.05 -21.54
C GLY A 79 -7.38 -12.33 -22.55
N SER A 80 -8.15 -13.07 -23.37
CA SER A 80 -9.10 -12.48 -24.33
C SER A 80 -10.33 -13.34 -24.61
N THR A 81 -10.18 -14.66 -24.62
CA THR A 81 -11.25 -15.61 -24.96
C THR A 81 -11.20 -16.84 -24.06
N TRP A 82 -12.35 -17.48 -23.90
CA TRP A 82 -12.49 -18.78 -23.24
C TRP A 82 -12.47 -19.92 -24.26
N SER A 83 -11.79 -20.99 -23.93
CA SER A 83 -11.78 -22.26 -24.68
C SER A 83 -12.28 -23.40 -23.80
N GLU A 84 -13.08 -24.30 -24.36
CA GLU A 84 -13.41 -25.57 -23.69
C GLU A 84 -12.18 -26.48 -23.65
N GLU A 85 -11.99 -27.10 -22.48
CA GLU A 85 -10.94 -28.04 -22.19
C GLU A 85 -11.56 -29.40 -21.76
N THR A 86 -10.74 -30.35 -21.35
CA THR A 86 -11.21 -31.64 -20.83
C THR A 86 -12.06 -31.46 -19.58
N ASP A 87 -13.28 -31.99 -19.60
CA ASP A 87 -14.25 -31.91 -18.51
C ASP A 87 -13.76 -32.54 -17.20
N ILE A 88 -14.28 -32.05 -16.06
CA ILE A 88 -14.13 -32.72 -14.76
C ILE A 88 -14.87 -34.05 -14.76
N ASN A 89 -14.40 -35.01 -13.96
CA ASN A 89 -14.98 -36.35 -13.93
C ASN A 89 -16.39 -36.37 -13.28
N THR A 90 -16.62 -35.52 -12.26
CA THR A 90 -17.89 -35.45 -11.53
C THR A 90 -18.53 -34.07 -11.70
N ALA A 91 -19.66 -34.02 -12.44
CA ALA A 91 -20.44 -32.79 -12.63
C ALA A 91 -20.89 -32.20 -11.28
N ARG A 92 -20.57 -30.96 -11.01
CA ARG A 92 -20.84 -30.31 -9.72
C ARG A 92 -20.95 -28.81 -9.81
N GLN A 93 -21.59 -28.19 -8.81
CA GLN A 93 -21.55 -26.74 -8.55
C GLN A 93 -21.09 -26.46 -7.12
N ARG A 94 -20.72 -25.19 -6.85
CA ARG A 94 -20.44 -24.66 -5.49
C ARG A 94 -19.29 -25.37 -4.78
N GLY A 95 -18.29 -25.83 -5.53
CA GLY A 95 -17.02 -26.31 -5.01
C GLY A 95 -16.01 -25.19 -4.74
N GLY A 96 -14.81 -25.58 -4.31
CA GLY A 96 -13.63 -24.72 -4.24
C GLY A 96 -12.59 -25.12 -5.29
N THR A 97 -11.86 -24.16 -5.83
CA THR A 97 -10.76 -24.41 -6.78
C THR A 97 -9.57 -23.56 -6.42
N SER A 98 -8.36 -24.14 -6.49
CA SER A 98 -7.08 -23.45 -6.32
C SER A 98 -6.10 -23.90 -7.39
N GLY A 99 -5.14 -23.04 -7.78
CA GLY A 99 -4.11 -23.38 -8.75
C GLY A 99 -4.06 -22.47 -9.97
N THR A 100 -3.56 -23.03 -11.09
CA THR A 100 -3.34 -22.33 -12.36
C THR A 100 -4.02 -23.08 -13.51
N THR A 101 -4.01 -22.51 -14.71
CA THR A 101 -4.51 -23.18 -15.94
C THR A 101 -3.79 -24.48 -16.29
N THR A 102 -2.60 -24.73 -15.76
CA THR A 102 -1.81 -25.94 -16.02
C THR A 102 -1.76 -26.90 -14.83
N ALA A 103 -2.14 -26.46 -13.63
CA ALA A 103 -2.07 -27.27 -12.41
C ALA A 103 -3.08 -26.75 -11.37
N ALA A 104 -4.23 -27.39 -11.25
CA ALA A 104 -5.30 -26.99 -10.34
C ALA A 104 -5.84 -28.14 -9.50
N ILE A 105 -6.51 -27.81 -8.41
CA ILE A 105 -7.28 -28.72 -7.59
C ILE A 105 -8.72 -28.21 -7.47
N LEU A 106 -9.69 -29.09 -7.68
CA LEU A 106 -11.12 -28.88 -7.46
C LEU A 106 -11.57 -29.79 -6.32
N PHE A 107 -12.23 -29.23 -5.33
CA PHE A 107 -12.67 -29.96 -4.14
C PHE A 107 -14.08 -29.59 -3.70
N THR A 108 -14.77 -30.51 -3.02
CA THR A 108 -16.12 -30.32 -2.47
C THR A 108 -17.17 -30.02 -3.57
N GLY A 109 -18.27 -29.36 -3.19
CA GLY A 109 -19.37 -28.99 -4.06
C GLY A 109 -20.62 -29.83 -3.85
N ARG A 110 -21.55 -29.75 -4.78
CA ARG A 110 -22.78 -30.55 -4.78
C ARG A 110 -23.19 -30.98 -6.17
N ASP A 111 -23.87 -32.13 -6.23
CA ASP A 111 -24.56 -32.65 -7.41
C ASP A 111 -26.04 -32.95 -7.07
N ALA A 112 -26.74 -33.73 -7.93
CA ALA A 112 -28.14 -34.09 -7.75
C ALA A 112 -28.43 -34.87 -6.44
N PRO A 113 -27.60 -35.85 -5.98
CA PRO A 113 -27.88 -36.51 -4.69
C PRO A 113 -27.50 -35.70 -3.45
N GLY A 114 -26.54 -34.72 -3.54
CA GLY A 114 -26.17 -33.97 -2.33
C GLY A 114 -24.79 -33.31 -2.35
N ASN A 115 -24.20 -33.18 -1.18
CA ASN A 115 -22.86 -32.64 -1.00
C ASN A 115 -21.79 -33.67 -1.37
N LEU A 116 -20.71 -33.21 -1.95
CA LEU A 116 -19.57 -34.01 -2.39
C LEU A 116 -18.35 -33.78 -1.47
N ASN A 117 -17.59 -34.85 -1.26
CA ASN A 117 -16.24 -34.83 -0.71
C ASN A 117 -15.17 -35.05 -1.81
N ALA A 118 -15.60 -35.29 -3.04
CA ALA A 118 -14.74 -35.61 -4.17
C ALA A 118 -13.74 -34.49 -4.49
N VAL A 119 -12.52 -34.90 -4.79
CA VAL A 119 -11.39 -34.03 -5.14
C VAL A 119 -10.76 -34.47 -6.45
N GLU A 120 -10.52 -33.52 -7.35
CA GLU A 120 -9.89 -33.77 -8.64
C GLU A 120 -8.70 -32.85 -8.85
N LEU A 121 -7.62 -33.39 -9.40
CA LEU A 121 -6.41 -32.66 -9.77
C LEU A 121 -6.33 -32.49 -11.30
N TRP A 122 -6.10 -31.27 -11.74
CA TRP A 122 -5.80 -30.91 -13.13
C TRP A 122 -4.31 -30.88 -13.35
N ASN A 123 -3.83 -31.53 -14.41
CA ASN A 123 -2.40 -31.62 -14.77
C ASN A 123 -2.03 -30.83 -16.04
N GLY A 124 -2.93 -30.00 -16.55
CA GLY A 124 -2.78 -29.28 -17.82
C GLY A 124 -3.41 -29.99 -19.03
N SER A 125 -3.92 -31.22 -18.86
CA SER A 125 -4.55 -32.00 -19.95
C SER A 125 -5.73 -32.85 -19.52
N SER A 126 -5.78 -33.29 -18.25
CA SER A 126 -6.84 -34.15 -17.73
C SER A 126 -7.05 -33.95 -16.24
N TRP A 127 -8.28 -34.21 -15.78
CA TRP A 127 -8.64 -34.28 -14.38
C TRP A 127 -8.51 -35.71 -13.86
N THR A 128 -7.95 -35.86 -12.66
CA THR A 128 -7.76 -37.15 -12.00
C THR A 128 -8.26 -37.07 -10.56
N GLU A 129 -9.11 -38.02 -10.17
CA GLU A 129 -9.56 -38.13 -8.77
C GLU A 129 -8.40 -38.40 -7.82
N THR A 130 -8.47 -37.83 -6.62
CA THR A 130 -7.46 -37.99 -5.57
C THR A 130 -8.12 -38.10 -4.20
N THR A 131 -7.35 -38.02 -3.12
CA THR A 131 -7.82 -38.12 -1.73
C THR A 131 -8.94 -37.11 -1.45
N GLU A 132 -10.09 -37.60 -1.05
CA GLU A 132 -11.27 -36.80 -0.72
C GLU A 132 -11.09 -35.94 0.51
N VAL A 133 -11.85 -34.82 0.60
CA VAL A 133 -11.97 -34.07 1.85
C VAL A 133 -12.68 -34.91 2.92
N ASN A 134 -12.37 -34.69 4.19
CA ASN A 134 -12.96 -35.51 5.27
C ASN A 134 -14.46 -35.29 5.42
N THR A 135 -14.97 -34.09 5.14
CA THR A 135 -16.38 -33.74 5.30
C THR A 135 -16.99 -33.25 3.98
N ALA A 136 -18.01 -33.98 3.47
CA ALA A 136 -18.76 -33.60 2.27
C ALA A 136 -19.57 -32.32 2.52
N ARG A 137 -19.30 -31.25 1.78
CA ARG A 137 -19.94 -29.94 1.92
C ARG A 137 -19.86 -29.11 0.65
N ASN A 138 -20.60 -28.04 0.58
CA ASN A 138 -20.55 -27.13 -0.57
C ASN A 138 -20.45 -25.66 -0.14
N THR A 139 -20.29 -24.77 -1.09
CA THR A 139 -20.24 -23.30 -0.88
C THR A 139 -19.16 -22.93 0.13
N VAL A 140 -18.02 -23.57 0.02
CA VAL A 140 -16.85 -23.36 0.90
C VAL A 140 -16.12 -22.06 0.58
N GLY A 141 -15.52 -21.45 1.60
CA GLY A 141 -14.43 -20.50 1.39
C GLY A 141 -13.19 -21.26 0.90
N ARG A 142 -12.38 -20.57 0.08
CA ARG A 142 -11.19 -21.20 -0.50
C ARG A 142 -9.99 -20.27 -0.41
N LEU A 143 -8.84 -20.83 -0.06
CA LEU A 143 -7.54 -20.20 -0.17
C LEU A 143 -6.57 -21.16 -0.85
N GLY A 144 -5.54 -20.64 -1.50
CA GLY A 144 -4.52 -21.42 -2.19
C GLY A 144 -4.30 -20.97 -3.63
N THR A 145 -3.05 -21.06 -4.06
CA THR A 145 -2.61 -20.64 -5.40
C THR A 145 -1.99 -21.80 -6.20
N THR A 146 -1.96 -23.00 -5.62
CA THR A 146 -1.38 -24.21 -6.25
C THR A 146 -2.27 -25.43 -6.03
N ASN A 147 -2.10 -26.45 -6.87
CA ASN A 147 -2.76 -27.75 -6.69
C ASN A 147 -2.12 -28.64 -5.61
N THR A 148 -1.01 -28.21 -5.02
CA THR A 148 -0.30 -28.92 -3.95
C THR A 148 -0.50 -28.29 -2.58
N ALA A 149 -1.15 -27.12 -2.50
CA ALA A 149 -1.41 -26.41 -1.26
C ALA A 149 -2.71 -25.60 -1.37
N ALA A 150 -3.80 -26.16 -0.87
CA ALA A 150 -5.13 -25.55 -0.90
C ALA A 150 -5.80 -25.62 0.47
N PHE A 151 -6.79 -24.76 0.69
CA PHE A 151 -7.51 -24.68 1.95
C PHE A 151 -9.03 -24.60 1.70
N SER A 152 -9.78 -25.57 2.20
CA SER A 152 -11.23 -25.63 2.20
C SER A 152 -11.74 -25.17 3.55
N VAL A 153 -12.51 -24.07 3.59
CA VAL A 153 -12.88 -23.36 4.81
C VAL A 153 -14.40 -23.33 4.98
N GLY A 154 -14.92 -23.78 6.12
CA GLY A 154 -16.34 -23.77 6.44
C GLY A 154 -17.20 -24.43 5.37
N GLY A 155 -18.36 -23.85 5.07
CA GLY A 155 -19.25 -24.30 3.99
C GLY A 155 -20.64 -24.70 4.45
N TYR A 156 -21.54 -24.98 3.49
CA TYR A 156 -22.89 -25.41 3.76
C TYR A 156 -22.96 -26.93 3.98
N LEU A 157 -23.50 -27.34 5.14
CA LEU A 157 -23.67 -28.73 5.54
C LEU A 157 -25.10 -28.96 6.06
N PRO A 158 -26.03 -29.44 5.22
CA PRO A 158 -27.41 -29.69 5.65
C PRO A 158 -27.52 -30.80 6.70
N GLY A 159 -28.44 -30.64 7.63
CA GLY A 159 -28.70 -31.62 8.68
C GLY A 159 -27.92 -31.41 9.99
N VAL A 160 -27.05 -30.43 10.05
CA VAL A 160 -26.51 -29.87 11.28
C VAL A 160 -27.20 -28.53 11.56
N SER A 161 -27.40 -28.14 12.80
CA SER A 161 -27.96 -26.82 13.12
C SER A 161 -26.83 -25.88 13.45
N PRO A 162 -26.68 -24.76 12.70
CA PRO A 162 -27.55 -24.08 11.74
C PRO A 162 -27.26 -24.37 10.24
N ASP A 163 -26.97 -25.59 9.81
CA ASP A 163 -26.60 -26.01 8.45
C ASP A 163 -25.23 -25.46 7.97
N VAL A 164 -24.33 -25.15 8.87
CA VAL A 164 -23.00 -24.61 8.60
C VAL A 164 -21.92 -25.56 9.09
N SER A 165 -20.93 -25.86 8.27
CA SER A 165 -19.81 -26.72 8.65
C SER A 165 -18.73 -25.90 9.37
N PRO A 166 -18.27 -26.32 10.55
CA PRO A 166 -17.08 -25.73 11.18
C PRO A 166 -15.77 -26.21 10.54
N ALA A 167 -15.79 -27.28 9.77
CA ALA A 167 -14.58 -27.94 9.26
C ALA A 167 -13.74 -27.03 8.36
N ASN A 168 -12.49 -26.91 8.72
CA ASN A 168 -11.43 -26.26 7.95
C ASN A 168 -10.35 -27.28 7.64
N GLU A 169 -10.06 -27.52 6.38
CA GLU A 169 -9.16 -28.59 5.96
C GLU A 169 -8.07 -28.07 4.99
N LEU A 170 -6.81 -28.33 5.34
CA LEU A 170 -5.63 -27.98 4.53
C LEU A 170 -5.18 -29.18 3.70
N TRP A 171 -4.96 -28.95 2.41
CA TRP A 171 -4.36 -29.87 1.45
C TRP A 171 -2.85 -29.66 1.36
N ASN A 172 -2.08 -30.74 1.51
CA ASN A 172 -0.62 -30.72 1.45
C ASN A 172 -0.02 -31.34 0.16
N GLY A 173 -0.85 -31.59 -0.84
CA GLY A 173 -0.46 -32.29 -2.08
C GLY A 173 -0.78 -33.78 -2.08
N SER A 174 -1.18 -34.36 -0.93
CA SER A 174 -1.48 -35.81 -0.81
C SER A 174 -2.64 -36.13 0.11
N SER A 175 -2.88 -35.32 1.12
CA SER A 175 -3.93 -35.54 2.14
C SER A 175 -4.52 -34.23 2.66
N TRP A 176 -5.75 -34.32 3.18
CA TRP A 176 -6.42 -33.25 3.87
C TRP A 176 -6.24 -33.39 5.39
N THR A 177 -5.95 -32.28 6.06
CA THR A 177 -5.77 -32.23 7.52
C THR A 177 -6.67 -31.14 8.10
N GLU A 178 -7.46 -31.48 9.10
CA GLU A 178 -8.27 -30.53 9.85
C GLU A 178 -7.38 -29.53 10.60
N THR A 179 -7.85 -28.30 10.67
CA THR A 179 -7.14 -27.20 11.35
C THR A 179 -8.14 -26.29 12.08
N THR A 180 -7.65 -25.22 12.68
CA THR A 180 -8.41 -24.25 13.48
C THR A 180 -9.62 -23.71 12.73
N GLU A 181 -10.78 -23.72 13.36
CA GLU A 181 -12.04 -23.18 12.84
C GLU A 181 -12.02 -21.65 12.74
N LEU A 182 -12.91 -21.10 11.90
CA LEU A 182 -13.23 -19.67 11.89
C LEU A 182 -13.79 -19.22 13.24
N ASN A 183 -13.52 -17.97 13.63
CA ASN A 183 -14.17 -17.39 14.82
C ASN A 183 -15.69 -17.29 14.62
N THR A 184 -16.12 -16.97 13.41
CA THR A 184 -17.53 -17.01 13.00
C THR A 184 -17.72 -18.04 11.90
N VAL A 185 -18.24 -19.22 12.24
CA VAL A 185 -18.49 -20.32 11.29
C VAL A 185 -19.57 -19.94 10.29
N ARG A 186 -19.26 -20.02 8.98
CA ARG A 186 -20.13 -19.55 7.90
C ARG A 186 -19.87 -20.25 6.55
N TYR A 187 -20.77 -20.07 5.60
CA TYR A 187 -20.65 -20.54 4.23
C TYR A 187 -20.79 -19.37 3.22
N ALA A 188 -20.52 -19.60 1.95
CA ALA A 188 -20.61 -18.61 0.87
C ALA A 188 -19.76 -17.35 1.08
N MET A 189 -18.69 -17.46 1.86
CA MET A 189 -17.68 -16.43 2.02
C MET A 189 -16.72 -16.40 0.83
N THR A 190 -16.06 -15.27 0.63
CA THR A 190 -15.11 -15.10 -0.45
C THR A 190 -13.91 -14.28 -0.03
N GLY A 191 -12.85 -14.33 -0.82
CA GLY A 191 -11.61 -13.61 -0.58
C GLY A 191 -10.47 -14.20 -1.38
N GLY A 192 -9.25 -14.16 -0.87
CA GLY A 192 -8.07 -14.69 -1.54
C GLY A 192 -6.88 -14.85 -0.63
N GLY A 193 -5.83 -15.44 -1.18
CA GLY A 193 -4.58 -15.71 -0.49
C GLY A 193 -4.05 -17.11 -0.75
N THR A 194 -2.97 -17.45 -0.05
CA THR A 194 -2.36 -18.77 -0.06
C THR A 194 -2.95 -19.67 1.04
N SER A 195 -2.58 -20.95 1.06
CA SER A 195 -2.94 -21.87 2.16
C SER A 195 -2.35 -21.47 3.52
N THR A 196 -1.41 -20.53 3.57
CA THR A 196 -0.73 -20.07 4.79
C THR A 196 -0.94 -18.59 5.12
N SER A 197 -1.55 -17.82 4.20
CA SER A 197 -1.78 -16.38 4.39
C SER A 197 -2.94 -15.93 3.50
N GLY A 198 -4.08 -15.57 4.07
CA GLY A 198 -5.24 -15.17 3.29
C GLY A 198 -6.30 -14.44 4.11
N ILE A 199 -7.33 -13.97 3.42
CA ILE A 199 -8.48 -13.29 4.00
C ILE A 199 -9.77 -13.82 3.38
N LEU A 200 -10.81 -13.98 4.20
CA LEU A 200 -12.17 -14.31 3.78
C LEU A 200 -13.15 -13.32 4.38
N GLY A 201 -14.03 -12.75 3.56
CA GLY A 201 -15.05 -11.78 3.96
C GLY A 201 -16.47 -12.19 3.55
N GLY A 202 -17.47 -11.68 4.26
CA GLY A 202 -18.87 -11.95 4.04
C GLY A 202 -19.28 -13.39 4.32
N GLY A 203 -20.35 -13.83 3.69
CA GLY A 203 -20.92 -15.16 3.84
C GLY A 203 -22.25 -15.19 4.59
N SER A 204 -22.66 -16.36 5.07
CA SER A 204 -23.93 -16.56 5.76
C SER A 204 -23.83 -17.52 6.94
N THR A 205 -24.63 -17.27 8.05
CA THR A 205 -24.59 -17.97 9.34
C THR A 205 -25.91 -18.36 10.00
N PRO A 206 -27.06 -18.52 9.49
CA PRO A 206 -27.75 -18.60 8.21
C PRO A 206 -28.10 -17.27 7.56
N THR A 207 -28.02 -16.15 8.27
CA THR A 207 -28.20 -14.81 7.69
C THR A 207 -26.88 -14.30 7.12
N MET A 208 -26.95 -13.46 6.08
CA MET A 208 -25.76 -12.85 5.50
C MET A 208 -25.07 -11.98 6.54
N VAL A 209 -23.75 -12.00 6.51
CA VAL A 209 -22.85 -11.26 7.43
C VAL A 209 -21.80 -10.46 6.68
N ASN A 210 -21.20 -9.51 7.38
CA ASN A 210 -20.09 -8.70 6.88
C ASN A 210 -18.74 -9.02 7.55
N ASN A 211 -18.69 -10.03 8.41
CA ASN A 211 -17.45 -10.45 9.06
C ASN A 211 -16.33 -10.71 8.08
N ALA A 212 -15.12 -10.29 8.42
CA ALA A 212 -13.91 -10.66 7.71
C ALA A 212 -12.86 -11.21 8.68
N GLU A 213 -12.16 -12.24 8.24
CA GLU A 213 -11.13 -12.91 9.03
C GLU A 213 -9.89 -13.18 8.19
N THR A 214 -8.71 -12.98 8.77
CA THR A 214 -7.42 -13.31 8.16
C THR A 214 -6.85 -14.59 8.74
N TRP A 215 -6.21 -15.38 7.87
CA TRP A 215 -5.49 -16.61 8.18
C TRP A 215 -3.98 -16.39 8.14
N ASN A 216 -3.25 -16.75 9.18
CA ASN A 216 -1.80 -16.59 9.27
C ASN A 216 -0.98 -17.89 9.12
N GLY A 217 -1.63 -18.98 8.69
CA GLY A 217 -1.04 -20.32 8.61
C GLY A 217 -1.31 -21.21 9.82
N SER A 218 -1.85 -20.66 10.93
CA SER A 218 -2.13 -21.41 12.16
C SER A 218 -3.43 -21.03 12.85
N ALA A 219 -3.87 -19.78 12.71
CA ALA A 219 -5.07 -19.26 13.36
C ALA A 219 -5.78 -18.22 12.51
N TRP A 220 -7.10 -18.10 12.73
CA TRP A 220 -7.94 -17.04 12.21
C TRP A 220 -7.99 -15.87 13.17
N SER A 221 -8.00 -14.66 12.64
CA SER A 221 -8.16 -13.43 13.41
C SER A 221 -9.21 -12.55 12.74
N GLU A 222 -10.17 -12.03 13.51
CA GLU A 222 -11.12 -11.04 13.02
C GLU A 222 -10.39 -9.74 12.67
N VAL A 223 -10.83 -9.13 11.56
CA VAL A 223 -10.34 -7.84 11.07
C VAL A 223 -11.52 -6.94 10.73
N SER A 224 -11.25 -5.73 10.22
CA SER A 224 -12.32 -4.82 9.80
C SER A 224 -13.29 -5.50 8.85
N GLU A 225 -14.59 -5.36 9.13
CA GLU A 225 -15.68 -5.94 8.36
C GLU A 225 -15.77 -5.36 6.96
N ILE A 226 -16.28 -6.14 5.98
CA ILE A 226 -16.62 -5.59 4.66
C ILE A 226 -17.75 -4.56 4.78
N ASN A 227 -17.73 -3.52 3.95
CA ASN A 227 -18.71 -2.43 4.04
C ASN A 227 -20.13 -2.87 3.69
N THR A 228 -20.27 -3.84 2.79
CA THR A 228 -21.57 -4.34 2.34
C THR A 228 -21.73 -5.81 2.73
N THR A 229 -22.66 -6.10 3.64
CA THR A 229 -23.08 -7.46 4.01
C THR A 229 -23.46 -8.24 2.75
N ARG A 230 -22.78 -9.35 2.44
CA ARG A 230 -23.03 -10.15 1.22
C ARG A 230 -22.61 -11.60 1.35
N ALA A 231 -23.20 -12.44 0.51
CA ALA A 231 -22.81 -13.84 0.32
C ALA A 231 -22.71 -14.18 -1.17
N TYR A 232 -22.19 -15.35 -1.54
CA TYR A 232 -22.09 -15.86 -2.91
C TYR A 232 -21.33 -14.93 -3.86
N ALA A 233 -20.48 -14.07 -3.36
CA ALA A 233 -19.59 -13.21 -4.13
C ALA A 233 -18.39 -14.00 -4.68
N ALA A 234 -17.63 -13.39 -5.58
CA ALA A 234 -16.30 -13.85 -5.93
C ALA A 234 -15.22 -12.93 -5.34
N GLY A 235 -14.02 -13.43 -5.28
CA GLY A 235 -12.87 -12.67 -4.79
C GLY A 235 -11.56 -13.33 -5.13
N THR A 236 -10.51 -12.56 -5.01
CA THR A 236 -9.12 -12.99 -5.16
C THR A 236 -8.21 -12.15 -4.28
N GLY A 237 -6.98 -12.61 -4.08
CA GLY A 237 -6.00 -11.89 -3.27
C GLY A 237 -4.69 -12.67 -3.16
N LEU A 238 -3.65 -11.99 -2.73
CA LEU A 238 -2.32 -12.58 -2.58
C LEU A 238 -2.05 -13.07 -1.15
N SER A 239 -2.61 -12.37 -0.14
CA SER A 239 -2.28 -12.59 1.27
C SER A 239 -3.29 -11.93 2.21
N THR A 240 -2.98 -11.89 3.50
CA THR A 240 -3.72 -11.13 4.53
C THR A 240 -3.74 -9.61 4.32
N THR A 241 -2.94 -9.07 3.41
CA THR A 241 -2.80 -7.62 3.21
C THR A 241 -3.30 -7.13 1.85
N ASN A 242 -3.80 -8.04 1.00
CA ASN A 242 -4.16 -7.67 -0.37
C ASN A 242 -5.24 -8.61 -0.92
N ALA A 243 -6.47 -8.11 -1.03
CA ALA A 243 -7.57 -8.86 -1.61
C ALA A 243 -8.63 -7.92 -2.23
N ILE A 244 -9.46 -8.48 -3.11
CA ILE A 244 -10.61 -7.82 -3.70
C ILE A 244 -11.79 -8.80 -3.69
N ILE A 245 -13.00 -8.30 -3.37
CA ILE A 245 -14.25 -9.04 -3.46
C ILE A 245 -15.24 -8.27 -4.32
N PHE A 246 -16.04 -8.98 -5.13
CA PHE A 246 -16.95 -8.35 -6.08
C PHE A 246 -18.21 -9.19 -6.32
N GLY A 247 -19.31 -8.50 -6.66
CA GLY A 247 -20.60 -9.12 -6.88
C GLY A 247 -21.20 -9.77 -5.63
N GLY A 248 -21.99 -10.80 -5.79
CA GLY A 248 -22.68 -11.54 -4.74
C GLY A 248 -24.15 -11.15 -4.58
N GLU A 249 -24.72 -11.44 -3.43
CA GLU A 249 -26.13 -11.21 -3.10
C GLU A 249 -26.29 -10.39 -1.81
N VAL A 250 -27.25 -9.39 -1.82
CA VAL A 250 -27.56 -8.46 -0.71
C VAL A 250 -29.02 -8.00 -0.73
N PRO A 251 -30.04 -8.70 -0.39
CA PRO A 251 -30.35 -10.08 -0.69
C PRO A 251 -30.53 -10.39 -2.17
N SER A 252 -30.47 -9.40 -3.06
CA SER A 252 -30.46 -9.55 -4.53
C SER A 252 -29.04 -9.39 -5.07
N ASN A 253 -28.84 -9.75 -6.34
CA ASN A 253 -27.54 -9.60 -6.99
C ASN A 253 -27.00 -8.17 -6.85
N THR A 254 -25.72 -8.04 -6.54
CA THR A 254 -25.03 -6.76 -6.46
C THR A 254 -23.86 -6.67 -7.42
N ALA A 255 -23.52 -5.45 -7.83
CA ALA A 255 -22.31 -5.16 -8.61
C ALA A 255 -21.14 -4.73 -7.74
N LYS A 256 -21.37 -4.48 -6.45
CA LYS A 256 -20.41 -3.85 -5.55
C LYS A 256 -19.09 -4.57 -5.50
N THR A 257 -18.02 -3.77 -5.53
CA THR A 257 -16.63 -4.22 -5.42
C THR A 257 -15.97 -3.54 -4.24
N GLU A 258 -15.25 -4.30 -3.43
CA GLU A 258 -14.48 -3.78 -2.30
C GLU A 258 -13.05 -4.33 -2.32
N SER A 259 -12.08 -3.45 -2.10
CA SER A 259 -10.64 -3.75 -2.05
C SER A 259 -10.13 -3.69 -0.63
N TRP A 260 -9.32 -4.66 -0.24
CA TRP A 260 -8.63 -4.76 1.06
C TRP A 260 -7.17 -4.33 0.93
N ASP A 261 -6.71 -3.45 1.81
CA ASP A 261 -5.35 -2.90 1.83
C ASP A 261 -4.46 -3.46 2.96
N GLY A 262 -4.98 -4.42 3.74
CA GLY A 262 -4.34 -4.97 4.93
C GLY A 262 -4.85 -4.40 6.24
N SER A 263 -5.67 -3.36 6.22
CA SER A 263 -6.23 -2.69 7.40
C SER A 263 -7.73 -2.40 7.29
N SER A 264 -8.21 -2.07 6.10
CA SER A 264 -9.58 -1.65 5.84
C SER A 264 -10.10 -2.10 4.47
N TRP A 265 -11.41 -2.25 4.38
CA TRP A 265 -12.11 -2.44 3.11
C TRP A 265 -12.58 -1.11 2.56
N THR A 266 -12.32 -0.87 1.29
CA THR A 266 -12.74 0.33 0.58
C THR A 266 -13.60 -0.05 -0.61
N GLU A 267 -14.78 0.58 -0.74
CA GLU A 267 -15.63 0.45 -1.93
C GLU A 267 -14.92 1.08 -3.13
N VAL A 268 -14.82 0.33 -4.23
CA VAL A 268 -14.19 0.75 -5.48
C VAL A 268 -15.20 0.61 -6.62
N ASN A 269 -14.82 0.90 -7.87
CA ASN A 269 -15.76 0.87 -8.99
C ASN A 269 -16.40 -0.51 -9.17
N ASP A 270 -17.69 -0.51 -9.34
CA ASP A 270 -18.56 -1.68 -9.44
C ASP A 270 -18.45 -2.42 -10.78
N LEU A 271 -18.79 -3.71 -10.78
CA LEU A 271 -19.03 -4.48 -11.99
C LEU A 271 -20.06 -3.75 -12.90
N ALA A 272 -19.90 -3.86 -14.20
CA ALA A 272 -20.86 -3.29 -15.15
C ALA A 272 -22.27 -3.88 -14.99
N THR A 273 -22.37 -5.13 -14.54
CA THR A 273 -23.65 -5.81 -14.30
C THR A 273 -23.64 -6.51 -12.94
N ALA A 274 -24.68 -6.25 -12.11
CA ALA A 274 -24.88 -6.93 -10.85
C ALA A 274 -25.02 -8.45 -11.05
N ARG A 275 -24.18 -9.24 -10.40
CA ARG A 275 -24.13 -10.70 -10.52
C ARG A 275 -23.95 -11.38 -9.17
N GLY A 276 -24.67 -12.49 -8.98
CA GLY A 276 -24.61 -13.31 -7.76
C GLY A 276 -24.62 -14.80 -8.05
N ASN A 277 -25.14 -15.58 -7.11
CA ASN A 277 -25.22 -17.03 -7.13
C ASN A 277 -23.85 -17.70 -7.40
N GLN A 278 -22.85 -17.25 -6.63
CA GLN A 278 -21.48 -17.72 -6.71
C GLN A 278 -20.91 -17.58 -8.13
N LEU A 279 -20.69 -16.34 -8.55
CA LEU A 279 -19.93 -16.06 -9.77
C LEU A 279 -18.48 -16.55 -9.59
N GLY A 280 -17.82 -16.86 -10.71
CA GLY A 280 -16.42 -17.24 -10.72
C GLY A 280 -15.50 -16.04 -10.57
N GLY A 281 -14.35 -16.26 -9.93
CA GLY A 281 -13.30 -15.24 -9.79
C GLY A 281 -11.91 -15.84 -9.89
N ALA A 282 -11.01 -15.11 -10.52
CA ALA A 282 -9.58 -15.39 -10.61
C ALA A 282 -8.78 -14.08 -10.54
N GLY A 283 -7.51 -14.15 -10.18
CA GLY A 283 -6.64 -12.97 -10.10
C GLY A 283 -5.49 -13.18 -9.15
N ALA A 284 -4.45 -12.35 -9.30
CA ALA A 284 -3.26 -12.42 -8.48
C ALA A 284 -3.35 -11.58 -7.19
N ASN A 285 -4.13 -10.48 -7.23
CA ASN A 285 -4.18 -9.51 -6.12
C ASN A 285 -5.37 -8.54 -6.31
N ASN A 286 -5.48 -7.50 -5.47
CA ASN A 286 -6.52 -6.46 -5.58
C ASN A 286 -6.35 -5.49 -6.76
N THR A 287 -5.25 -5.57 -7.51
CA THR A 287 -5.02 -4.71 -8.69
C THR A 287 -5.31 -5.40 -10.02
N SER A 288 -5.55 -6.73 -10.01
CA SER A 288 -5.76 -7.53 -11.21
C SER A 288 -6.65 -8.72 -10.89
N ALA A 289 -7.91 -8.67 -11.33
CA ALA A 289 -8.92 -9.70 -11.10
C ALA A 289 -9.79 -9.94 -12.34
N LEU A 290 -10.43 -11.09 -12.38
CA LEU A 290 -11.36 -11.52 -13.42
C LEU A 290 -12.65 -12.00 -12.76
N ALA A 291 -13.80 -11.48 -13.20
CA ALA A 291 -15.13 -11.90 -12.81
C ALA A 291 -15.81 -12.60 -13.99
N PHE A 292 -16.35 -13.79 -13.81
CA PHE A 292 -16.97 -14.53 -14.90
C PHE A 292 -18.20 -15.37 -14.46
N GLY A 293 -19.15 -15.53 -15.36
CA GLY A 293 -20.39 -16.27 -15.10
C GLY A 293 -21.24 -15.68 -13.98
N GLY A 294 -21.92 -16.55 -13.23
CA GLY A 294 -22.89 -16.18 -12.21
C GLY A 294 -24.29 -15.98 -12.74
N ASN A 295 -25.18 -15.41 -11.93
CA ASN A 295 -26.51 -14.99 -12.34
C ASN A 295 -26.58 -13.46 -12.40
N ASP A 296 -27.05 -12.92 -13.50
CA ASP A 296 -27.52 -11.55 -13.63
C ASP A 296 -29.07 -11.50 -13.46
N PRO A 297 -29.74 -10.33 -13.60
CA PRO A 297 -31.19 -10.25 -13.48
C PRO A 297 -31.96 -11.07 -14.50
N SER A 298 -31.33 -11.52 -15.58
CA SER A 298 -31.96 -12.36 -16.64
C SER A 298 -31.71 -13.87 -16.46
N GLY A 299 -30.82 -14.26 -15.55
CA GLY A 299 -30.48 -15.66 -15.27
C GLY A 299 -28.97 -15.92 -15.31
N THR A 300 -28.58 -17.16 -15.69
CA THR A 300 -27.17 -17.50 -15.85
C THR A 300 -26.55 -16.74 -17.02
N THR A 301 -25.33 -16.24 -16.85
CA THR A 301 -24.67 -15.40 -17.85
C THR A 301 -23.31 -15.95 -18.29
N THR A 302 -22.87 -15.58 -19.49
CA THR A 302 -21.51 -15.82 -20.00
C THR A 302 -20.57 -14.65 -19.73
N ALA A 303 -21.07 -13.56 -19.14
CA ALA A 303 -20.30 -12.32 -18.98
C ALA A 303 -18.99 -12.54 -18.26
N THR A 304 -17.94 -11.95 -18.82
CA THR A 304 -16.60 -11.86 -18.21
C THR A 304 -16.20 -10.39 -18.15
N GLU A 305 -15.68 -9.97 -17.01
CA GLU A 305 -15.16 -8.63 -16.79
C GLU A 305 -13.76 -8.70 -16.16
N GLU A 306 -12.87 -7.86 -16.66
CA GLU A 306 -11.50 -7.71 -16.17
C GLU A 306 -11.38 -6.48 -15.29
N TRP A 307 -10.83 -6.66 -14.09
CA TRP A 307 -10.49 -5.59 -13.19
C TRP A 307 -9.05 -5.15 -13.40
N SER A 308 -8.85 -3.89 -13.65
CA SER A 308 -7.53 -3.26 -13.64
C SER A 308 -7.51 -2.11 -12.64
N PHE A 309 -6.53 -2.18 -11.76
CA PHE A 309 -6.24 -1.12 -10.81
C PHE A 309 -4.73 -0.85 -10.86
N SER A 310 -4.36 0.18 -11.58
CA SER A 310 -2.94 0.57 -11.71
C SER A 310 -2.42 1.36 -10.50
N GLY A 311 -3.28 1.60 -9.51
CA GLY A 311 -3.03 2.63 -8.49
C GLY A 311 -3.06 4.03 -9.08
N LEU A 312 -3.41 4.15 -10.35
CA LEU A 312 -3.43 5.33 -11.18
C LEU A 312 -4.87 5.54 -11.66
N PRO A 313 -5.39 6.77 -11.75
CA PRO A 313 -6.64 7.04 -12.46
C PRO A 313 -6.58 6.39 -13.85
N PRO A 314 -7.74 5.98 -14.44
CA PRO A 314 -7.76 5.34 -15.74
C PRO A 314 -6.97 6.17 -16.75
N SER A 315 -6.24 5.49 -17.65
CA SER A 315 -5.43 6.11 -18.71
C SER A 315 -6.23 6.93 -19.73
N THR A 316 -7.55 6.87 -19.67
CA THR A 316 -8.46 7.89 -20.20
C THR A 316 -8.88 8.79 -19.05
N PRO A 317 -8.17 9.86 -18.79
CA PRO A 317 -8.58 10.83 -17.78
C PRO A 317 -9.97 11.34 -18.12
N ALA A 318 -10.79 11.59 -17.09
CA ALA A 318 -11.92 12.50 -17.24
C ALA A 318 -11.46 13.66 -18.13
N ALA A 319 -12.29 14.06 -19.09
CA ALA A 319 -11.95 14.91 -20.26
C ALA A 319 -11.22 16.24 -20.00
N GLY A 320 -10.50 16.39 -18.96
CA GLY A 320 -9.67 17.54 -18.59
C GLY A 320 -8.22 17.22 -18.25
N TYR A 321 -7.90 15.93 -18.03
CA TYR A 321 -6.60 15.53 -17.49
C TYR A 321 -5.51 15.26 -18.54
N ALA A 322 -5.85 14.59 -19.65
CA ALA A 322 -4.89 13.90 -20.51
C ALA A 322 -3.89 14.78 -21.29
N ASN A 323 -4.03 16.09 -21.31
CA ASN A 323 -3.21 16.95 -22.16
C ASN A 323 -2.80 18.26 -21.47
N ALA A 324 -2.60 18.25 -20.16
CA ALA A 324 -2.09 19.40 -19.43
C ALA A 324 -0.55 19.38 -19.49
N ILE A 325 0.04 20.23 -20.29
CA ILE A 325 1.48 20.41 -20.37
C ILE A 325 1.83 21.77 -19.75
N VAL A 326 2.82 21.80 -18.86
CA VAL A 326 3.31 23.05 -18.29
C VAL A 326 3.71 24.00 -19.42
N GLY A 327 3.17 25.22 -19.38
CA GLY A 327 3.29 26.21 -20.43
C GLY A 327 2.08 26.33 -21.35
N ASP A 328 1.12 25.39 -21.30
CA ASP A 328 -0.10 25.48 -22.10
C ASP A 328 -1.04 26.59 -21.60
N PHE A 329 -1.76 27.18 -22.56
CA PHE A 329 -2.82 28.15 -22.30
C PHE A 329 -4.17 27.60 -22.77
N TYR A 330 -5.20 27.79 -21.98
CA TYR A 330 -6.56 27.36 -22.33
C TYR A 330 -7.60 28.39 -21.89
N TYR A 331 -8.80 28.31 -22.49
CA TYR A 331 -9.97 29.07 -22.08
C TYR A 331 -10.93 28.14 -21.34
N ASN A 332 -11.20 28.42 -20.06
CA ASN A 332 -12.20 27.70 -19.30
C ASN A 332 -13.58 28.31 -19.62
N SER A 333 -14.40 27.56 -20.36
CA SER A 333 -15.72 28.03 -20.83
C SER A 333 -16.76 28.13 -19.71
N SER A 334 -16.60 27.42 -18.60
CA SER A 334 -17.49 27.50 -17.45
C SER A 334 -17.24 28.73 -16.59
N THR A 335 -15.98 29.12 -16.43
CA THR A 335 -15.61 30.33 -15.65
C THR A 335 -15.42 31.56 -16.51
N GLY A 336 -15.33 31.43 -17.83
CA GLY A 336 -15.08 32.54 -18.76
C GLY A 336 -13.65 33.10 -18.68
N GLN A 337 -12.68 32.33 -18.21
CA GLN A 337 -11.32 32.78 -17.92
C GLN A 337 -10.28 32.14 -18.82
N PHE A 338 -9.28 32.92 -19.21
CA PHE A 338 -8.03 32.38 -19.76
C PHE A 338 -7.13 31.94 -18.61
N LYS A 339 -6.60 30.72 -18.71
CA LYS A 339 -5.71 30.14 -17.73
C LYS A 339 -4.47 29.57 -18.40
N ASN A 340 -3.39 29.46 -17.64
CA ASN A 340 -2.20 28.74 -18.04
C ASN A 340 -1.89 27.61 -17.06
N ILE A 341 -1.24 26.59 -17.54
CA ILE A 341 -0.69 25.49 -16.77
C ILE A 341 0.75 25.86 -16.42
N SER A 342 1.06 25.95 -15.14
CA SER A 342 2.39 26.28 -14.61
C SER A 342 2.91 25.14 -13.74
N GLU A 343 4.22 25.11 -13.50
CA GLU A 343 4.76 24.23 -12.46
C GLU A 343 4.10 24.56 -11.11
N ASP A 344 3.77 23.51 -10.35
CA ASP A 344 3.39 23.66 -8.96
C ASP A 344 4.67 23.80 -8.11
N PRO A 345 4.86 24.91 -7.41
CA PRO A 345 6.03 25.07 -6.54
C PRO A 345 5.97 24.16 -5.31
N GLY A 346 4.86 23.44 -5.11
CA GLY A 346 4.58 22.74 -3.89
C GLY A 346 4.18 23.66 -2.73
N SER A 347 3.53 23.11 -1.74
CA SER A 347 3.06 23.87 -0.57
C SER A 347 3.05 23.02 0.70
N TRP A 348 3.21 23.72 1.83
CA TRP A 348 3.04 23.16 3.15
C TRP A 348 1.68 23.57 3.73
N ALA A 349 0.98 22.62 4.31
CA ALA A 349 -0.27 22.83 5.04
C ALA A 349 -0.11 22.37 6.50
N SER A 350 -0.78 23.05 7.44
CA SER A 350 -0.77 22.60 8.84
C SER A 350 -1.44 21.25 8.96
N GLY A 351 -0.76 20.32 9.66
CA GLY A 351 -1.26 18.99 9.98
C GLY A 351 -1.68 18.87 11.45
N PRO A 352 -2.25 17.71 11.85
CA PRO A 352 -2.58 17.42 13.24
C PRO A 352 -1.37 17.47 14.17
N THR A 353 -1.59 17.96 15.39
CA THR A 353 -0.54 18.07 16.41
C THR A 353 -0.25 16.72 17.07
N LEU A 354 1.01 16.48 17.40
CA LEU A 354 1.44 15.35 18.21
C LEU A 354 1.10 15.56 19.69
N ASN A 355 1.06 14.47 20.46
CA ASN A 355 0.64 14.51 21.86
C ASN A 355 1.71 15.18 22.76
N THR A 356 2.99 14.98 22.47
CA THR A 356 4.10 15.47 23.30
C THR A 356 5.06 16.34 22.50
N ALA A 357 5.18 17.62 22.88
CA ALA A 357 6.12 18.57 22.27
C ALA A 357 7.58 18.15 22.56
N ARG A 358 8.36 17.93 21.50
CA ARG A 358 9.77 17.53 21.59
C ARG A 358 10.55 17.90 20.33
N ARG A 359 11.85 17.79 20.37
CA ARG A 359 12.79 18.14 19.29
C ARG A 359 13.91 17.11 19.20
N TYR A 360 14.72 17.16 18.13
CA TYR A 360 15.76 16.17 17.83
C TYR A 360 15.18 14.75 17.71
N VAL A 361 14.08 14.64 17.06
CA VAL A 361 13.31 13.40 16.89
C VAL A 361 13.73 12.67 15.64
N GLY A 362 13.61 11.34 15.66
CA GLY A 362 13.65 10.52 14.46
C GLY A 362 12.31 10.51 13.73
N GLY A 363 12.35 10.25 12.43
CA GLY A 363 11.15 10.08 11.61
C GLY A 363 11.27 8.89 10.68
N ALA A 364 10.14 8.25 10.37
CA ALA A 364 10.03 7.19 9.38
C ALA A 364 8.63 7.19 8.74
N GLY A 365 8.48 6.55 7.58
CA GLY A 365 7.20 6.39 6.91
C GLY A 365 6.94 7.39 5.79
N THR A 366 5.65 7.61 5.51
CA THR A 366 5.14 8.46 4.42
C THR A 366 4.35 9.65 4.98
N LYS A 367 3.75 10.49 4.09
CA LYS A 367 2.86 11.59 4.47
C LYS A 367 1.68 11.12 5.32
N SER A 368 1.01 10.04 4.93
CA SER A 368 -0.20 9.51 5.58
C SER A 368 0.07 8.43 6.62
N ALA A 369 1.28 7.85 6.66
CA ALA A 369 1.65 6.76 7.55
C ALA A 369 3.05 7.02 8.13
N ALA A 370 3.14 7.81 9.22
CA ALA A 370 4.39 8.29 9.78
C ALA A 370 4.64 7.79 11.20
N LEU A 371 5.91 7.75 11.59
CA LEU A 371 6.37 7.58 12.98
C LEU A 371 7.21 8.78 13.41
N ALA A 372 6.94 9.28 14.62
CA ALA A 372 7.76 10.24 15.33
C ALA A 372 8.41 9.54 16.54
N ILE A 373 9.74 9.44 16.54
CA ILE A 373 10.46 8.51 17.39
C ILE A 373 11.41 9.26 18.32
N ALA A 374 11.31 8.97 19.63
CA ALA A 374 12.20 9.48 20.65
C ALA A 374 12.27 11.02 20.68
N GLY A 375 13.39 11.62 21.03
CA GLY A 375 13.57 13.07 21.05
C GLY A 375 13.83 13.63 22.44
N GLN A 376 13.90 14.97 22.55
CA GLN A 376 14.14 15.63 23.84
C GLN A 376 13.35 16.93 23.98
N ASN A 377 13.04 17.30 25.22
CA ASN A 377 12.67 18.65 25.63
C ASN A 377 13.45 18.96 26.90
N TYR A 378 14.58 19.65 26.69
CA TYR A 378 15.60 19.84 27.75
C TYR A 378 14.99 20.28 29.09
N PRO A 379 15.43 19.65 30.23
CA PRO A 379 16.51 18.67 30.33
C PRO A 379 16.12 17.20 30.04
N SER A 380 14.88 16.91 29.73
CA SER A 380 14.33 15.55 29.56
C SER A 380 14.60 14.96 28.17
N PHE A 381 14.96 13.68 28.15
CA PHE A 381 15.00 12.84 26.95
C PHE A 381 13.81 11.89 26.97
N TYR A 382 13.27 11.55 25.80
CA TYR A 382 12.09 10.71 25.65
C TYR A 382 12.41 9.44 24.86
N SER A 383 11.74 8.36 25.22
CA SER A 383 11.64 7.11 24.45
C SER A 383 10.39 7.05 23.58
N LEU A 384 9.47 7.99 23.71
CA LEU A 384 8.13 8.03 23.12
C LEU A 384 8.15 7.80 21.62
N THR A 385 7.26 6.92 21.18
CA THR A 385 6.95 6.75 19.76
C THR A 385 5.48 7.09 19.51
N GLU A 386 5.24 7.98 18.56
CA GLU A 386 3.88 8.31 18.10
C GLU A 386 3.72 7.89 16.64
N LYS A 387 2.58 7.27 16.35
CA LYS A 387 2.19 6.77 15.02
C LYS A 387 1.07 7.63 14.44
N TYR A 388 1.18 8.02 13.18
CA TYR A 388 0.18 8.76 12.42
C TYR A 388 -0.61 7.82 11.51
N ASP A 389 -1.93 7.85 11.57
CA ASP A 389 -2.84 6.96 10.82
C ASP A 389 -3.47 7.60 9.58
N GLY A 390 -3.02 8.81 9.20
CA GLY A 390 -3.61 9.61 8.12
C GLY A 390 -4.53 10.73 8.64
N SER A 391 -4.94 10.67 9.92
CA SER A 391 -5.84 11.66 10.55
C SER A 391 -5.35 12.16 11.91
N SER A 392 -4.74 11.30 12.71
CA SER A 392 -4.34 11.60 14.09
C SER A 392 -3.05 10.92 14.49
N TRP A 393 -2.40 11.45 15.54
CA TRP A 393 -1.23 10.84 16.16
C TRP A 393 -1.62 10.06 17.42
N THR A 394 -1.15 8.85 17.53
CA THR A 394 -1.40 7.95 18.67
C THR A 394 -0.07 7.45 19.24
N GLU A 395 0.06 7.45 20.57
CA GLU A 395 1.20 6.86 21.25
C GLU A 395 1.18 5.33 21.11
N VAL A 396 2.34 4.76 20.78
CA VAL A 396 2.55 3.31 20.59
C VAL A 396 3.73 2.83 21.43
N GLY A 397 4.23 1.61 21.21
CA GLY A 397 5.34 1.05 21.96
C GLY A 397 6.62 1.90 21.87
N ASP A 398 7.22 2.22 23.02
CA ASP A 398 8.38 3.08 23.14
C ASP A 398 9.72 2.38 22.86
N THR A 399 10.72 3.15 22.41
CA THR A 399 12.12 2.66 22.38
C THR A 399 12.61 2.32 23.80
N SER A 400 13.51 1.35 23.92
CA SER A 400 14.04 0.94 25.23
C SER A 400 14.88 2.03 25.89
N THR A 401 15.41 2.97 25.09
CA THR A 401 16.34 4.01 25.57
C THR A 401 15.87 5.40 25.16
N ALA A 402 15.63 6.27 26.14
CA ALA A 402 15.32 7.68 25.90
C ALA A 402 16.52 8.41 25.29
N ARG A 403 16.33 9.01 24.11
CA ARG A 403 17.41 9.65 23.35
C ARG A 403 16.91 10.72 22.38
N GLY A 404 17.78 11.61 21.94
CA GLY A 404 17.54 12.51 20.82
C GLY A 404 18.74 12.55 19.87
N ARG A 405 18.66 13.28 18.76
CA ARG A 405 19.79 13.44 17.81
C ARG A 405 20.26 12.12 17.19
N LEU A 406 19.33 11.24 16.87
CA LEU A 406 19.53 9.86 16.46
C LEU A 406 19.40 9.71 14.94
N ALA A 407 19.98 8.65 14.38
CA ALA A 407 19.68 8.16 13.05
C ALA A 407 18.34 7.41 13.04
N SER A 408 17.56 7.56 12.00
CA SER A 408 16.30 6.84 11.80
C SER A 408 15.99 6.64 10.32
N GLY A 409 15.10 5.71 10.02
CA GLY A 409 14.60 5.44 8.66
C GLY A 409 13.58 4.32 8.66
N GLY A 410 13.04 4.02 7.48
CA GLY A 410 12.08 2.94 7.26
C GLY A 410 10.65 3.41 7.02
N THR A 411 9.74 2.48 7.22
CA THR A 411 8.30 2.71 7.08
C THR A 411 7.62 2.77 8.44
N GLN A 412 6.31 3.02 8.46
CA GLN A 412 5.54 3.02 9.71
C GLN A 412 5.50 1.64 10.40
N THR A 413 5.68 0.55 9.65
CA THR A 413 5.64 -0.83 10.18
C THR A 413 7.00 -1.52 10.21
N ASP A 414 8.04 -0.89 9.64
CA ASP A 414 9.39 -1.42 9.53
C ASP A 414 10.39 -0.26 9.59
N ALA A 415 10.81 0.10 10.80
CA ALA A 415 11.70 1.24 11.03
C ALA A 415 12.89 0.87 11.94
N PHE A 416 13.88 1.74 11.94
CA PHE A 416 15.00 1.62 12.86
C PHE A 416 15.39 2.95 13.48
N VAL A 417 16.10 2.86 14.61
CA VAL A 417 16.84 3.98 15.21
C VAL A 417 18.24 3.51 15.62
N ALA A 418 19.25 4.36 15.45
CA ALA A 418 20.62 4.04 15.85
C ALA A 418 21.35 5.27 16.43
N GLY A 419 22.19 5.02 17.41
CA GLY A 419 22.96 6.08 18.09
C GLY A 419 22.08 7.10 18.80
N GLY A 420 22.53 8.33 18.85
CA GLY A 420 21.85 9.46 19.49
C GLY A 420 22.51 9.88 20.83
N ASN A 421 21.93 10.91 21.43
CA ASN A 421 22.38 11.46 22.71
C ASN A 421 21.34 11.22 23.82
N MET A 422 21.80 10.79 25.00
CA MET A 422 20.94 10.46 26.15
C MET A 422 21.07 11.47 27.30
N GLY A 423 21.83 12.59 27.11
CA GLY A 423 22.30 13.40 28.21
C GLY A 423 23.53 12.78 28.85
N PRO A 424 23.86 13.08 30.11
CA PRO A 424 24.94 12.35 30.78
C PRO A 424 24.62 10.84 30.87
N PRO A 425 25.47 9.90 30.40
CA PRO A 425 26.90 10.10 30.10
C PRO A 425 27.24 10.53 28.66
N GLY A 426 26.28 10.83 27.77
CA GLY A 426 26.59 11.31 26.43
C GLY A 426 25.90 10.54 25.30
N ASN A 427 26.64 10.26 24.23
CA ASN A 427 26.13 9.53 23.08
C ASN A 427 26.02 8.02 23.37
N THR A 428 25.03 7.37 22.77
CA THR A 428 24.86 5.92 22.78
C THR A 428 25.24 5.30 21.43
N ASN A 429 25.60 4.04 21.45
CA ASN A 429 25.77 3.23 20.24
C ASN A 429 24.64 2.21 20.04
N SER A 430 23.63 2.17 20.92
CA SER A 430 22.53 1.22 20.78
C SER A 430 21.70 1.49 19.53
N ALA A 431 21.26 0.40 18.88
CA ALA A 431 20.32 0.46 17.79
C ALA A 431 19.10 -0.42 18.07
N GLU A 432 17.95 0.03 17.63
CA GLU A 432 16.67 -0.66 17.83
C GLU A 432 15.86 -0.67 16.54
N LYS A 433 15.10 -1.74 16.31
CA LYS A 433 14.22 -1.94 15.17
C LYS A 433 12.77 -2.09 15.60
N TRP A 434 11.88 -1.55 14.79
CA TRP A 434 10.44 -1.54 14.94
C TRP A 434 9.79 -2.55 14.00
N ASN A 435 8.85 -3.34 14.48
CA ASN A 435 8.12 -4.35 13.71
C ASN A 435 6.63 -4.00 13.47
N GLY A 436 6.25 -2.73 13.65
CA GLY A 436 4.86 -2.29 13.57
C GLY A 436 4.14 -2.22 14.93
N SER A 437 4.67 -2.88 15.97
CA SER A 437 4.06 -2.95 17.31
C SER A 437 5.03 -2.73 18.47
N SER A 438 6.29 -3.12 18.33
CA SER A 438 7.29 -3.04 19.42
C SER A 438 8.70 -2.80 18.89
N TRP A 439 9.53 -2.20 19.73
CA TRP A 439 10.96 -2.02 19.50
C TRP A 439 11.76 -3.19 20.06
N THR A 440 12.74 -3.66 19.32
CA THR A 440 13.68 -4.71 19.75
C THR A 440 15.10 -4.31 19.41
N SER A 441 16.08 -4.88 20.12
CA SER A 441 17.49 -4.57 19.86
C SER A 441 17.90 -4.97 18.44
N MET A 442 18.67 -4.09 17.80
CA MET A 442 19.29 -4.26 16.48
C MET A 442 20.83 -4.31 16.61
N GLY A 443 21.33 -4.64 17.80
CA GLY A 443 22.75 -4.58 18.13
C GLY A 443 23.23 -3.16 18.41
N THR A 444 24.49 -2.88 18.13
CA THR A 444 25.13 -1.58 18.37
C THR A 444 25.93 -1.14 17.16
N ILE A 445 25.86 0.15 16.81
CA ILE A 445 26.86 0.75 15.92
C ILE A 445 28.22 0.74 16.60
N ASN A 446 29.30 0.65 15.84
CA ASN A 446 30.64 0.52 16.39
C ASN A 446 31.07 1.75 17.19
N THR A 447 30.68 2.94 16.75
CA THR A 447 31.02 4.20 17.40
C THR A 447 29.79 4.94 17.91
N ALA A 448 29.72 5.17 19.23
CA ALA A 448 28.67 5.97 19.87
C ALA A 448 28.65 7.41 19.32
N ARG A 449 27.63 7.80 18.60
CA ARG A 449 27.52 9.08 17.89
C ARG A 449 26.14 9.73 18.07
N GLY A 450 26.14 11.07 18.16
CA GLY A 450 24.92 11.87 18.13
C GLY A 450 24.95 12.90 16.99
N ASN A 451 23.83 13.57 16.70
CA ASN A 451 23.63 14.42 15.51
C ASN A 451 23.91 13.65 14.21
N ILE A 452 23.49 12.43 14.16
CA ILE A 452 23.72 11.42 13.13
C ILE A 452 22.45 11.30 12.27
N ALA A 453 22.60 10.98 10.98
CA ALA A 453 21.49 10.67 10.09
C ALA A 453 21.49 9.19 9.69
N GLY A 454 20.37 8.73 9.11
CA GLY A 454 20.21 7.35 8.67
C GLY A 454 19.32 7.21 7.48
N ALA A 455 19.39 6.02 6.84
CA ALA A 455 18.53 5.59 5.74
C ALA A 455 18.35 4.07 5.77
N GLY A 456 17.28 3.55 5.16
CA GLY A 456 17.03 2.11 5.08
C GLY A 456 15.88 1.64 5.97
N SER A 457 15.89 0.35 6.36
CA SER A 457 14.83 -0.34 7.09
C SER A 457 15.36 -1.09 8.32
N SER A 458 14.48 -1.79 9.05
CA SER A 458 14.86 -2.62 10.20
C SER A 458 15.79 -3.80 9.87
N THR A 459 15.88 -4.18 8.60
CA THR A 459 16.69 -5.30 8.12
C THR A 459 17.89 -4.88 7.28
N ALA A 460 17.91 -3.65 6.77
CA ALA A 460 18.99 -3.12 5.94
C ALA A 460 19.08 -1.60 6.09
N ALA A 461 20.01 -1.11 6.90
CA ALA A 461 20.12 0.29 7.27
C ALA A 461 21.55 0.84 7.13
N ILE A 462 21.65 2.16 6.99
CA ILE A 462 22.93 2.89 7.14
C ILE A 462 22.77 4.01 8.16
N ALA A 463 23.85 4.26 8.94
CA ALA A 463 23.97 5.36 9.87
C ALA A 463 25.25 6.13 9.58
N PHE A 464 25.16 7.44 9.34
CA PHE A 464 26.28 8.22 8.81
C PHE A 464 26.40 9.60 9.43
N GLY A 465 27.61 10.13 9.44
CA GLY A 465 27.94 11.43 10.01
C GLY A 465 27.90 11.45 11.55
N GLY A 466 27.69 12.66 12.11
CA GLY A 466 27.55 12.89 13.54
C GLY A 466 28.86 13.17 14.26
N ASN A 467 28.80 13.28 15.58
CA ASN A 467 29.99 13.50 16.40
C ASN A 467 30.18 12.38 17.44
N PRO A 468 31.43 11.97 17.79
CA PRO A 468 32.72 12.62 17.48
C PRO A 468 33.29 12.30 16.09
N SER A 469 32.72 11.43 15.30
CA SER A 469 33.28 10.94 14.02
C SER A 469 32.43 11.38 12.82
N PRO A 470 32.61 12.61 12.31
CA PRO A 470 31.63 13.22 11.40
C PRO A 470 31.59 12.63 9.99
N ALA A 471 32.57 11.83 9.58
CA ALA A 471 32.58 11.18 8.28
C ALA A 471 32.07 9.74 8.30
N TYR A 472 32.12 9.06 9.43
CA TYR A 472 31.86 7.63 9.54
C TYR A 472 30.50 7.21 9.03
N THR A 473 30.51 6.12 8.26
CA THR A 473 29.31 5.44 7.79
C THR A 473 29.36 3.97 8.22
N GLU A 474 28.29 3.51 8.83
CA GLU A 474 28.11 2.11 9.19
C GLU A 474 26.85 1.55 8.52
N ILE A 475 26.93 0.31 8.02
CA ILE A 475 25.86 -0.40 7.37
C ILE A 475 25.41 -1.59 8.20
N TYR A 476 24.10 -1.84 8.26
CA TYR A 476 23.47 -3.00 8.88
C TYR A 476 23.00 -3.99 7.82
N ASP A 477 23.43 -5.23 7.94
CA ASP A 477 23.17 -6.32 6.99
C ASP A 477 21.99 -7.24 7.40
N GLY A 478 21.24 -6.87 8.44
CA GLY A 478 20.18 -7.70 9.03
C GLY A 478 20.64 -8.43 10.30
N SER A 479 21.96 -8.52 10.57
CA SER A 479 22.56 -9.21 11.71
C SER A 479 23.52 -8.35 12.51
N SER A 480 24.35 -7.53 11.86
CA SER A 480 25.40 -6.74 12.49
C SER A 480 25.64 -5.40 11.78
N TRP A 481 26.20 -4.44 12.53
CA TRP A 481 26.69 -3.18 12.01
C TRP A 481 28.17 -3.30 11.64
N THR A 482 28.52 -2.88 10.44
CA THR A 482 29.89 -2.86 9.93
C THR A 482 30.24 -1.51 9.33
N GLU A 483 31.49 -1.09 9.44
CA GLU A 483 31.99 0.14 8.82
C GLU A 483 32.05 -0.04 7.30
N THR A 484 31.68 0.98 6.55
CA THR A 484 31.72 1.03 5.08
C THR A 484 32.36 2.34 4.61
N GLY A 485 32.27 2.67 3.31
CA GLY A 485 32.86 3.92 2.79
C GLY A 485 32.31 5.17 3.47
N ASP A 486 33.19 6.03 3.93
CA ASP A 486 32.88 7.25 4.67
C ASP A 486 32.37 8.38 3.77
N LEU A 487 31.62 9.34 4.35
CA LEU A 487 31.31 10.62 3.70
C LEU A 487 32.59 11.32 3.23
N ASN A 488 32.60 11.87 2.02
CA ASN A 488 33.75 12.63 1.52
C ASN A 488 33.99 13.88 2.37
N ASN A 489 32.91 14.48 2.88
CA ASN A 489 32.99 15.62 3.77
C ASN A 489 32.30 15.28 5.11
N GLY A 490 33.10 15.16 6.16
CA GLY A 490 32.57 14.90 7.50
C GLY A 490 31.60 15.99 7.96
N ARG A 491 30.40 15.58 8.40
CA ARG A 491 29.31 16.50 8.79
C ARG A 491 28.49 15.97 9.96
N LEU A 492 27.92 16.88 10.70
CA LEU A 492 26.98 16.61 11.81
C LEU A 492 25.76 17.52 11.70
N ALA A 493 24.64 17.15 12.30
CA ALA A 493 23.41 17.92 12.23
C ALA A 493 22.87 18.06 10.78
N LEU A 494 23.05 17.00 10.02
CA LEU A 494 22.66 16.84 8.61
C LEU A 494 21.27 16.21 8.50
N ALA A 495 20.63 16.34 7.34
CA ALA A 495 19.50 15.52 6.91
C ALA A 495 20.00 14.32 6.11
N GLY A 496 19.22 13.24 6.10
CA GLY A 496 19.46 12.08 5.27
C GLY A 496 18.25 11.17 5.22
N ASN A 497 18.11 10.44 4.09
CA ASN A 497 17.06 9.47 3.85
C ASN A 497 17.46 8.53 2.69
N GLY A 498 16.54 7.69 2.21
CA GLY A 498 16.76 6.72 1.15
C GLY A 498 16.81 5.28 1.64
N THR A 499 17.57 4.44 0.96
CA THR A 499 17.79 3.03 1.33
C THR A 499 19.22 2.78 1.80
N SER A 500 19.49 1.59 2.33
CA SER A 500 20.84 1.16 2.71
C SER A 500 21.84 1.07 1.54
N THR A 501 21.37 1.04 0.30
CA THR A 501 22.19 0.97 -0.92
C THR A 501 22.04 2.22 -1.81
N ALA A 502 21.09 3.10 -1.51
CA ALA A 502 20.83 4.34 -2.23
C ALA A 502 20.36 5.42 -1.24
N GLY A 503 21.26 5.82 -0.32
CA GLY A 503 21.05 6.85 0.68
C GLY A 503 21.57 8.20 0.21
N TRP A 504 21.16 9.28 0.90
CA TRP A 504 21.69 10.61 0.66
C TRP A 504 21.91 11.38 1.97
N ALA A 505 22.82 12.34 1.92
CA ALA A 505 23.19 13.22 3.03
C ALA A 505 23.22 14.68 2.55
N ALA A 506 22.57 15.58 3.28
CA ALA A 506 22.49 16.99 2.90
C ALA A 506 22.71 17.93 4.10
N GLY A 507 23.32 19.07 3.84
CA GLY A 507 23.53 20.12 4.84
C GLY A 507 24.62 19.81 5.87
N ALA A 508 24.75 20.69 6.83
CA ALA A 508 25.76 20.76 7.89
C ALA A 508 27.22 20.49 7.45
N GLY A 509 28.17 20.69 8.35
CA GLY A 509 29.54 20.98 7.90
C GLY A 509 29.64 22.44 7.43
N SER A 510 30.80 22.92 7.07
CA SER A 510 30.99 24.30 6.58
C SER A 510 31.20 24.26 5.06
N PRO A 511 30.42 25.02 4.24
CA PRO A 511 29.41 26.02 4.58
C PRO A 511 27.97 25.52 4.75
N GLY A 512 27.72 24.20 4.87
CA GLY A 512 26.39 23.62 5.11
C GLY A 512 25.51 23.42 3.86
N ILE A 513 26.10 23.53 2.66
CA ILE A 513 25.42 23.32 1.37
C ILE A 513 25.69 21.94 0.76
N GLY A 514 26.56 21.15 1.35
CA GLY A 514 26.98 19.86 0.77
C GLY A 514 25.85 18.84 0.63
N PHE A 515 25.88 18.11 -0.46
CA PHE A 515 25.01 16.97 -0.75
C PHE A 515 25.87 15.81 -1.27
N GLU A 516 25.63 14.63 -0.74
CA GLU A 516 26.28 13.40 -1.16
C GLU A 516 25.27 12.26 -1.29
N THR A 517 25.48 11.35 -2.24
CA THR A 517 24.69 10.14 -2.44
C THR A 517 25.52 8.90 -2.18
N PHE A 518 24.93 7.90 -1.53
CA PHE A 518 25.53 6.61 -1.21
C PHE A 518 25.14 5.56 -2.26
N GLY A 519 26.12 4.87 -2.83
CA GLY A 519 25.94 3.82 -3.84
C GLY A 519 26.08 2.39 -3.32
N GLY A 520 25.87 2.16 -2.02
CA GLY A 520 25.97 0.84 -1.39
C GLY A 520 27.35 0.54 -0.78
N SER A 521 28.40 1.25 -1.18
CA SER A 521 29.76 1.07 -0.65
C SER A 521 30.56 2.35 -0.52
N SER A 522 30.19 3.41 -1.21
CA SER A 522 30.89 4.69 -1.19
C SER A 522 29.93 5.87 -1.41
N TRP A 523 30.35 7.04 -0.94
CA TRP A 523 29.63 8.30 -1.14
C TRP A 523 30.20 9.05 -2.35
N THR A 524 29.31 9.70 -3.08
CA THR A 524 29.65 10.54 -4.23
C THR A 524 29.07 11.94 -4.00
N GLU A 525 29.91 12.98 -4.20
CA GLU A 525 29.45 14.36 -4.13
C GLU A 525 28.46 14.67 -5.26
N GLY A 526 27.37 15.34 -4.90
CA GLY A 526 26.35 15.83 -5.81
C GLY A 526 26.27 17.36 -5.83
N PRO A 527 25.30 17.92 -6.56
CA PRO A 527 25.06 19.36 -6.62
C PRO A 527 24.74 19.94 -5.24
N THR A 528 25.33 21.08 -4.92
CA THR A 528 25.13 21.74 -3.62
C THR A 528 23.75 22.38 -3.51
N MET A 529 23.18 22.37 -2.30
CA MET A 529 22.00 23.17 -1.94
C MET A 529 22.27 24.68 -2.19
N ASN A 530 21.21 25.45 -2.44
CA ASN A 530 21.33 26.89 -2.62
C ASN A 530 21.65 27.61 -1.29
N THR A 531 21.10 27.14 -0.18
CA THR A 531 21.27 27.77 1.14
C THR A 531 21.87 26.81 2.15
N GLY A 532 23.01 27.17 2.74
CA GLY A 532 23.70 26.40 3.77
C GLY A 532 22.91 26.33 5.08
N ARG A 533 22.65 25.10 5.56
CA ARG A 533 21.83 24.88 6.76
C ARG A 533 22.35 23.71 7.60
N ALA A 534 22.07 23.82 8.91
CA ALA A 534 22.28 22.76 9.90
C ALA A 534 20.98 22.47 10.63
N TYR A 535 20.85 21.26 11.21
CA TYR A 535 19.66 20.84 11.94
C TYR A 535 18.37 20.92 11.12
N LEU A 536 18.50 20.76 9.82
CA LEU A 536 17.43 20.61 8.85
C LEU A 536 16.89 19.17 8.90
N SER A 537 15.74 18.95 8.29
CA SER A 537 15.19 17.63 8.04
C SER A 537 14.94 17.43 6.55
N GLY A 538 14.71 16.20 6.12
CA GLY A 538 14.42 15.90 4.72
C GLY A 538 13.94 14.48 4.52
N PHE A 539 13.34 14.23 3.36
CA PHE A 539 12.85 12.92 2.93
C PHE A 539 13.00 12.76 1.42
N GLY A 540 12.76 11.55 0.92
CA GLY A 540 12.84 11.21 -0.50
C GLY A 540 14.04 10.34 -0.86
N THR A 541 14.34 10.28 -2.16
CA THR A 541 15.34 9.40 -2.77
C THR A 541 16.59 10.16 -3.21
N THR A 542 17.59 9.43 -3.71
CA THR A 542 18.82 10.01 -4.28
C THR A 542 18.60 10.85 -5.53
N THR A 543 17.44 10.76 -6.17
CA THR A 543 17.07 11.50 -7.38
C THR A 543 15.84 12.39 -7.20
N SER A 544 15.18 12.32 -6.06
CA SER A 544 13.94 13.07 -5.77
C SER A 544 13.86 13.31 -4.27
N ALA A 545 14.51 14.35 -3.78
CA ALA A 545 14.62 14.66 -2.35
C ALA A 545 14.12 16.07 -2.05
N ILE A 546 13.72 16.27 -0.80
CA ILE A 546 13.33 17.57 -0.28
C ILE A 546 14.02 17.78 1.07
N VAL A 547 14.47 18.99 1.31
CA VAL A 547 15.03 19.42 2.60
C VAL A 547 14.34 20.68 3.09
N MET A 548 14.02 20.74 4.39
CA MET A 548 13.24 21.85 4.93
C MET A 548 13.75 22.30 6.30
N GLY A 549 13.49 23.55 6.62
CA GLY A 549 13.81 24.15 7.91
C GLY A 549 15.31 24.19 8.22
N GLY A 550 15.66 24.06 9.49
CA GLY A 550 17.02 24.14 9.98
C GLY A 550 17.43 25.56 10.36
N GLY A 551 18.72 25.82 10.42
CA GLY A 551 19.25 27.15 10.73
C GLY A 551 20.60 27.40 10.06
N SER A 552 21.01 28.68 10.00
CA SER A 552 22.32 29.06 9.45
C SER A 552 23.44 28.28 10.16
N PRO A 553 24.38 27.67 9.43
CA PRO A 553 25.50 26.95 10.03
C PRO A 553 26.52 27.88 10.69
N THR A 554 26.41 29.20 10.44
CA THR A 554 27.31 30.24 10.97
C THR A 554 26.50 31.25 11.78
N GLY A 555 27.07 31.71 12.91
CA GLY A 555 26.44 32.72 13.77
C GLY A 555 25.43 32.14 14.76
N ALA A 556 24.32 32.83 14.97
CA ALA A 556 23.33 32.51 16.03
C ALA A 556 22.39 31.33 15.69
N PHE A 557 22.68 30.52 14.69
CA PHE A 557 21.79 29.42 14.21
C PHE A 557 20.34 29.90 13.99
N THR A 558 20.18 31.04 13.33
CA THR A 558 18.87 31.61 13.01
C THR A 558 18.06 30.60 12.22
N LYS A 559 16.88 30.27 12.71
CA LYS A 559 15.96 29.31 12.07
C LYS A 559 15.45 29.83 10.75
N THR A 560 15.16 28.91 9.86
CA THR A 560 14.53 29.22 8.57
C THR A 560 13.31 28.34 8.33
N ALA A 561 12.42 28.82 7.48
CA ALA A 561 11.30 28.06 6.93
C ALA A 561 11.65 27.47 5.54
N LEU A 562 12.81 27.83 4.98
CA LEU A 562 13.21 27.49 3.62
C LEU A 562 13.05 26.01 3.31
N THR A 563 12.51 25.74 2.14
CA THR A 563 12.40 24.40 1.57
C THR A 563 13.09 24.38 0.20
N GLU A 564 13.95 23.40 0.00
CA GLU A 564 14.59 23.14 -1.30
C GLU A 564 14.30 21.72 -1.76
N LEU A 565 14.03 21.58 -3.06
CA LEU A 565 13.72 20.34 -3.75
C LEU A 565 14.86 19.98 -4.71
N PHE A 566 15.28 18.71 -4.68
CA PHE A 566 16.23 18.10 -5.59
C PHE A 566 15.49 17.27 -6.64
N ASP A 567 15.73 17.55 -7.92
CA ASP A 567 15.09 16.89 -9.07
C ASP A 567 15.95 15.78 -9.70
N GLY A 568 17.06 15.41 -9.06
CA GLY A 568 18.07 14.46 -9.58
C GLY A 568 19.25 15.16 -10.26
N THR A 569 19.17 16.47 -10.54
CA THR A 569 20.21 17.25 -11.22
C THR A 569 20.56 18.55 -10.51
N SER A 570 19.59 19.21 -9.90
CA SER A 570 19.75 20.52 -9.25
C SER A 570 18.81 20.71 -8.07
N TRP A 571 19.18 21.66 -7.20
CA TRP A 571 18.35 22.11 -6.11
C TRP A 571 17.58 23.38 -6.49
N THR A 572 16.30 23.41 -6.20
CA THR A 572 15.41 24.55 -6.45
C THR A 572 14.68 24.92 -5.16
N GLU A 573 14.61 26.21 -4.84
CA GLU A 573 13.79 26.74 -3.74
C GLU A 573 12.31 26.62 -4.13
N VAL A 574 11.50 26.10 -3.21
CA VAL A 574 10.06 25.81 -3.40
C VAL A 574 9.25 26.45 -2.28
N GLY A 575 7.96 26.09 -2.13
CA GLY A 575 7.11 26.66 -1.10
C GLY A 575 7.64 26.42 0.31
N ASP A 576 7.75 27.45 1.12
CA ASP A 576 8.31 27.42 2.47
C ASP A 576 7.33 26.87 3.51
N LEU A 577 7.88 26.31 4.59
CA LEU A 577 7.12 25.97 5.80
C LEU A 577 6.35 27.19 6.32
N GLY A 578 5.16 26.96 6.87
CA GLY A 578 4.39 28.00 7.55
C GLY A 578 5.09 28.59 8.77
N THR A 579 6.02 27.83 9.36
CA THR A 579 6.78 28.26 10.55
C THR A 579 8.26 27.91 10.44
N ALA A 580 9.14 28.90 10.68
CA ALA A 580 10.59 28.66 10.77
C ALA A 580 10.91 27.72 11.94
N ILE A 581 11.52 26.57 11.65
CA ILE A 581 11.72 25.47 12.59
C ILE A 581 13.08 24.77 12.39
N LYS A 582 13.64 24.21 13.46
CA LYS A 582 14.84 23.34 13.43
C LYS A 582 14.66 22.13 14.35
N TYR A 583 15.49 21.10 14.18
CA TYR A 583 15.49 19.87 14.99
C TYR A 583 14.22 19.02 14.84
N GLN A 584 13.51 19.19 13.74
CA GLN A 584 12.29 18.45 13.42
C GLN A 584 12.61 17.05 12.87
N GLY A 585 11.62 16.14 12.99
CA GLY A 585 11.56 14.89 12.26
C GLY A 585 10.80 15.04 10.95
N SER A 586 10.95 14.07 10.06
CA SER A 586 10.23 14.05 8.79
C SER A 586 9.95 12.63 8.30
N SER A 587 8.96 12.51 7.41
CA SER A 587 8.60 11.29 6.70
C SER A 587 8.13 11.63 5.28
N GLY A 588 8.41 10.76 4.31
CA GLY A 588 8.04 10.91 2.92
C GLY A 588 8.81 9.93 2.04
N ALA A 589 8.16 9.42 1.00
CA ALA A 589 8.76 8.43 0.09
C ALA A 589 9.60 9.10 -1.00
N ASP A 590 9.16 10.25 -1.48
CA ASP A 590 9.81 11.05 -2.53
C ASP A 590 9.55 12.55 -2.31
N SER A 591 9.99 13.41 -3.22
CA SER A 591 9.84 14.86 -3.10
C SER A 591 8.43 15.39 -3.40
N SER A 592 7.47 14.55 -3.78
CA SER A 592 6.11 14.98 -4.12
C SER A 592 5.20 15.08 -2.90
N SER A 593 5.43 14.25 -1.88
CA SER A 593 4.52 14.11 -0.74
C SER A 593 5.25 13.70 0.53
N GLY A 594 5.04 14.43 1.61
CA GLY A 594 5.66 14.11 2.89
C GLY A 594 5.14 14.95 4.05
N ARG A 595 5.79 14.81 5.17
CA ARG A 595 5.43 15.49 6.42
C ARG A 595 6.68 15.87 7.21
N THR A 596 6.62 17.02 7.87
CA THR A 596 7.54 17.37 8.97
C THR A 596 6.76 17.54 10.27
N PHE A 597 7.39 17.24 11.38
CA PHE A 597 6.72 17.24 12.68
C PHE A 597 7.67 17.52 13.83
N LEU A 598 7.13 18.09 14.91
CA LEU A 598 7.89 18.44 16.12
C LEU A 598 9.02 19.44 15.82
N GLY A 599 9.98 19.56 16.68
CA GLY A 599 11.10 20.46 16.50
C GLY A 599 11.08 21.64 17.46
N SER A 600 11.72 22.73 17.10
CA SER A 600 11.86 23.90 17.97
C SER A 600 11.61 25.20 17.23
N THR A 601 10.74 26.03 17.81
CA THR A 601 10.51 27.45 17.48
C THR A 601 11.03 28.34 18.62
N GLY A 602 11.04 29.68 18.47
CA GLY A 602 11.55 30.60 19.50
C GLY A 602 13.04 30.94 19.37
N GLY A 603 13.57 31.78 20.28
CA GLY A 603 14.94 32.35 20.22
C GLY A 603 16.09 31.41 20.60
N PRO A 604 17.36 31.89 20.40
CA PRO A 604 18.55 31.16 20.81
C PRO A 604 18.63 30.94 22.35
N PRO A 605 19.39 29.90 22.81
CA PRO A 605 20.17 28.98 21.99
C PRO A 605 19.35 27.88 21.37
N ASP A 606 18.25 27.38 21.98
CA ASP A 606 17.61 26.15 21.59
C ASP A 606 16.11 26.30 21.27
N GLY A 607 15.50 27.42 21.64
CA GLY A 607 14.08 27.68 21.43
C GLY A 607 13.13 26.78 22.24
N THR A 608 11.84 26.86 21.96
CA THR A 608 10.78 26.07 22.61
C THR A 608 10.42 24.87 21.72
N ALA A 609 10.36 23.67 22.33
CA ALA A 609 9.87 22.48 21.63
C ALA A 609 8.38 22.62 21.29
N VAL A 610 8.00 22.16 20.11
CA VAL A 610 6.60 22.24 19.61
C VAL A 610 6.04 20.87 19.31
N SER A 611 4.71 20.76 19.26
CA SER A 611 3.97 19.55 18.86
C SER A 611 3.34 19.67 17.48
N THR A 612 3.66 20.69 16.72
CA THR A 612 3.09 20.94 15.39
C THR A 612 3.59 19.96 14.35
N SER A 613 2.79 19.77 13.31
CA SER A 613 3.22 19.13 12.06
C SER A 613 2.76 19.95 10.86
N GLU A 614 3.48 19.79 9.76
CA GLU A 614 3.10 20.36 8.45
C GLU A 614 3.21 19.28 7.38
N GLU A 615 2.31 19.31 6.41
CA GLU A 615 2.19 18.37 5.32
C GLU A 615 2.62 19.01 4.02
N TRP A 616 3.52 18.35 3.31
CA TRP A 616 3.98 18.75 1.99
C TRP A 616 3.18 18.07 0.90
N THR A 617 2.79 18.86 -0.10
CA THR A 617 2.22 18.34 -1.35
C THR A 617 2.78 19.16 -2.52
N LYS A 618 3.26 18.48 -3.55
CA LYS A 618 3.64 19.04 -4.83
C LYS A 618 2.96 18.26 -5.94
N ASN A 619 2.11 18.93 -6.69
CA ASN A 619 1.44 18.36 -7.85
C ASN A 619 2.35 18.46 -9.09
N GLU A 620 1.98 17.83 -10.18
CA GLU A 620 2.70 17.91 -11.46
C GLU A 620 2.60 19.30 -12.07
N PHE A 621 1.48 19.97 -11.86
CA PHE A 621 1.23 21.33 -12.35
C PHE A 621 0.17 22.05 -11.50
N ASP A 622 0.08 23.37 -11.69
CA ASP A 622 -0.96 24.24 -11.17
C ASP A 622 -1.62 25.01 -12.31
N THR A 623 -2.84 25.50 -12.10
CA THR A 623 -3.59 26.30 -13.07
C THR A 623 -3.73 27.72 -12.59
N LYS A 624 -3.23 28.69 -13.34
CA LYS A 624 -3.26 30.13 -12.98
C LYS A 624 -4.08 30.94 -13.96
N ILE A 625 -4.87 31.90 -13.43
CA ILE A 625 -5.58 32.86 -14.26
C ILE A 625 -4.57 33.80 -14.91
N VAL A 626 -4.69 33.95 -16.23
CA VAL A 626 -3.88 34.93 -16.96
C VAL A 626 -4.51 36.31 -16.74
N THR A 627 -3.86 37.14 -15.93
CA THR A 627 -4.26 38.53 -15.71
C THR A 627 -3.51 39.44 -16.69
N THR A 628 -4.23 40.37 -17.34
CA THR A 628 -3.59 41.47 -18.06
C THR A 628 -3.17 42.53 -17.06
N SER A 629 -1.87 42.81 -16.93
CA SER A 629 -1.37 44.00 -16.22
C SER A 629 -1.57 45.25 -17.05
#